data_9216a62c2bb24b1798e829bc6d74e972
#
_entry.id   9216a62c2bb24b1798e829bc6d74e972
#
_cell.length_a   1.000
_cell.length_b   1.000
_cell.length_c   1.000
_cell.angle_alpha   90.00
_cell.angle_beta   90.00
_cell.angle_gamma   90.00
#
_symmetry.space_group_name_H-M   'P 1'
#
loop_
_entity.id
_entity.type
_entity.pdbx_description
1 polymer ?
#
loop_
_entity_poly.entity_id
_entity_poly.type
_entity_poly.pdbx_seq_one_letter_code
_entity_poly.pdbx_strand_id
1 'polypeptide(L)'
;MIAALGEATATPYFIYRLRDAMLSDPTGRRILRDRPRISSKTMSMDYLRGLPTNTVGRAYADWLDREGVSPDTRSEVQYIDDEECAYVMQRYRECHDFYHALTGLPIVIEGEIALKAFEFANTLLPMTGLSMFALTKMKPEERKRFFTIYGPWAIKNGLGCKEVINVYWEEVLEQDVEVLRGELGIEKPVDLRDIRKRERARKKAEKEAKIRAVDSLGIN
;
A
#
# COMPACT_ATOMS: atom_id res chain seq x y z
N MET A 1 -6.78 12.45 -13.51
CA MET A 1 -5.87 11.86 -14.54
C MET A 1 -5.39 10.47 -14.17
N ILE A 2 -4.75 10.22 -13.01
CA ILE A 2 -4.27 8.88 -12.61
C ILE A 2 -5.42 7.86 -12.48
N ALA A 3 -6.56 8.25 -11.91
CA ALA A 3 -7.73 7.39 -11.76
C ALA A 3 -8.28 6.93 -13.12
N ALA A 4 -8.45 7.84 -14.06
CA ALA A 4 -8.92 7.53 -15.42
C ALA A 4 -7.93 6.63 -16.20
N LEU A 5 -6.61 6.84 -16.02
CA LEU A 5 -5.59 5.97 -16.61
C LEU A 5 -5.72 4.53 -16.04
N GLY A 6 -5.98 4.41 -14.73
CA GLY A 6 -6.20 3.12 -14.09
C GLY A 6 -7.37 2.36 -14.69
N GLU A 7 -8.48 3.03 -14.94
CA GLU A 7 -9.68 2.44 -15.56
C GLU A 7 -9.41 2.06 -17.03
N ALA A 8 -8.85 2.98 -17.81
CA ALA A 8 -8.56 2.75 -19.22
C ALA A 8 -7.56 1.59 -19.45
N THR A 9 -6.58 1.41 -18.56
CA THR A 9 -5.59 0.34 -18.71
C THR A 9 -6.05 -1.00 -18.10
N ALA A 10 -7.05 -1.00 -17.22
CA ALA A 10 -7.60 -2.22 -16.64
C ALA A 10 -8.53 -2.96 -17.61
N THR A 11 -9.23 -2.24 -18.49
CA THR A 11 -10.16 -2.80 -19.47
C THR A 11 -9.44 -3.16 -20.78
N PRO A 12 -9.89 -4.21 -21.50
CA PRO A 12 -10.95 -5.14 -21.08
C PRO A 12 -10.47 -6.33 -20.22
N TYR A 13 -9.19 -6.65 -20.22
CA TYR A 13 -8.69 -7.94 -19.74
C TYR A 13 -8.44 -7.99 -18.23
N PHE A 14 -7.69 -7.03 -17.69
CA PHE A 14 -7.13 -7.15 -16.33
C PHE A 14 -8.20 -6.99 -15.24
N ILE A 15 -9.22 -6.19 -15.48
CA ILE A 15 -10.32 -6.04 -14.53
C ILE A 15 -11.18 -7.32 -14.46
N TYR A 16 -11.39 -8.01 -15.58
CA TYR A 16 -12.06 -9.30 -15.61
C TYR A 16 -11.25 -10.38 -14.89
N ARG A 17 -9.93 -10.40 -15.08
CA ARG A 17 -9.05 -11.29 -14.32
C ARG A 17 -9.21 -11.08 -12.81
N LEU A 18 -9.23 -9.81 -12.37
CA LEU A 18 -9.37 -9.50 -10.94
C LEU A 18 -10.77 -9.89 -10.40
N ARG A 19 -11.83 -9.65 -11.17
CA ARG A 19 -13.18 -10.13 -10.88
C ARG A 19 -13.22 -11.66 -10.78
N ASP A 20 -12.59 -12.36 -11.71
CA ASP A 20 -12.57 -13.83 -11.74
C ASP A 20 -11.80 -14.41 -10.55
N ALA A 21 -10.75 -13.72 -10.07
CA ALA A 21 -10.08 -14.05 -8.81
C ALA A 21 -11.05 -13.94 -7.62
N MET A 22 -11.92 -12.91 -7.59
CA MET A 22 -12.95 -12.78 -6.57
C MET A 22 -14.05 -13.86 -6.71
N LEU A 23 -14.48 -14.17 -7.92
CA LEU A 23 -15.47 -15.23 -8.18
C LEU A 23 -14.94 -16.63 -7.80
N SER A 24 -13.64 -16.85 -7.88
CA SER A 24 -13.01 -18.13 -7.52
C SER A 24 -12.88 -18.35 -6.01
N ASP A 25 -13.01 -17.30 -5.21
CA ASP A 25 -12.88 -17.33 -3.75
C ASP A 25 -14.23 -17.18 -3.04
N PRO A 26 -14.55 -17.96 -1.98
CA PRO A 26 -15.81 -17.84 -1.26
C PRO A 26 -16.03 -16.44 -0.66
N THR A 27 -14.99 -15.82 -0.10
CA THR A 27 -15.07 -14.47 0.48
C THR A 27 -15.18 -13.42 -0.62
N GLY A 28 -14.44 -13.58 -1.72
CA GLY A 28 -14.55 -12.73 -2.90
C GLY A 28 -15.95 -12.70 -3.48
N ARG A 29 -16.64 -13.86 -3.59
CA ARG A 29 -18.05 -13.93 -4.00
C ARG A 29 -19.00 -13.20 -3.05
N ARG A 30 -18.73 -13.27 -1.73
CA ARG A 30 -19.51 -12.51 -0.74
C ARG A 30 -19.33 -11.01 -0.94
N ILE A 31 -18.11 -10.56 -1.11
CA ILE A 31 -17.79 -9.15 -1.37
C ILE A 31 -18.49 -8.65 -2.64
N LEU A 32 -18.47 -9.42 -3.73
CA LEU A 32 -19.16 -9.06 -4.98
C LEU A 32 -20.68 -8.96 -4.81
N ARG A 33 -21.29 -9.84 -4.00
CA ARG A 33 -22.72 -9.83 -3.71
C ARG A 33 -23.11 -8.67 -2.79
N ASP A 34 -22.35 -8.47 -1.69
CA ASP A 34 -22.70 -7.54 -0.63
C ASP A 34 -22.26 -6.10 -0.98
N ARG A 35 -21.29 -5.96 -1.86
CA ARG A 35 -20.71 -4.69 -2.37
C ARG A 35 -20.36 -3.69 -1.25
N PRO A 36 -19.62 -4.12 -0.19
CA PRO A 36 -19.23 -3.20 0.88
C PRO A 36 -18.34 -2.08 0.38
N ARG A 37 -18.43 -0.91 1.01
CA ARG A 37 -17.63 0.28 0.68
C ARG A 37 -16.79 0.69 1.87
N ILE A 38 -15.58 1.17 1.60
CA ILE A 38 -14.64 1.68 2.60
C ILE A 38 -14.65 3.21 2.56
N SER A 39 -15.20 3.82 3.60
CA SER A 39 -15.29 5.27 3.76
C SER A 39 -15.42 5.62 5.24
N SER A 40 -15.27 6.90 5.60
CA SER A 40 -15.52 7.36 6.98
C SER A 40 -16.99 7.18 7.42
N LYS A 41 -17.92 7.03 6.47
CA LYS A 41 -19.35 6.79 6.75
C LYS A 41 -19.62 5.32 7.08
N THR A 42 -18.87 4.39 6.49
CA THR A 42 -19.07 2.94 6.69
C THR A 42 -18.15 2.38 7.77
N MET A 43 -17.04 3.06 8.07
CA MET A 43 -16.09 2.69 9.12
C MET A 43 -15.92 3.83 10.11
N SER A 44 -16.38 3.64 11.35
CA SER A 44 -16.19 4.64 12.41
C SER A 44 -14.71 4.73 12.79
N MET A 45 -14.06 5.84 12.46
CA MET A 45 -12.65 6.07 12.80
C MET A 45 -12.41 6.10 14.31
N ASP A 46 -13.36 6.59 15.10
CA ASP A 46 -13.24 6.62 16.56
C ASP A 46 -13.31 5.20 17.14
N TYR A 47 -14.16 4.34 16.59
CA TYR A 47 -14.17 2.93 16.93
C TYR A 47 -12.83 2.26 16.61
N LEU A 48 -12.28 2.46 15.40
CA LEU A 48 -11.00 1.87 15.01
C LEU A 48 -9.85 2.33 15.90
N ARG A 49 -9.81 3.60 16.29
CA ARG A 49 -8.83 4.15 17.24
C ARG A 49 -8.97 3.56 18.64
N GLY A 50 -10.15 3.11 19.03
CA GLY A 50 -10.41 2.45 20.29
C GLY A 50 -10.00 0.99 20.37
N LEU A 51 -9.71 0.34 19.24
CA LEU A 51 -9.33 -1.07 19.18
C LEU A 51 -7.92 -1.30 19.77
N PRO A 52 -7.61 -2.54 20.21
CA PRO A 52 -6.27 -2.92 20.65
C PRO A 52 -5.20 -2.66 19.57
N THR A 53 -4.01 -2.27 19.97
CA THR A 53 -2.93 -1.79 19.07
C THR A 53 -2.41 -2.84 18.08
N ASN A 54 -2.68 -4.12 18.33
CA ASN A 54 -2.31 -5.24 17.47
C ASN A 54 -3.39 -5.62 16.44
N THR A 55 -4.53 -4.92 16.41
CA THR A 55 -5.62 -5.24 15.48
C THR A 55 -5.46 -4.56 14.12
N VAL A 56 -6.08 -5.15 13.09
CA VAL A 56 -6.11 -4.63 11.72
C VAL A 56 -6.71 -3.23 11.66
N GLY A 57 -7.86 -3.04 12.31
CA GLY A 57 -8.57 -1.74 12.32
C GLY A 57 -7.76 -0.66 13.03
N ARG A 58 -7.08 -0.98 14.14
CA ARG A 58 -6.20 -0.04 14.81
C ARG A 58 -4.96 0.28 13.97
N ALA A 59 -4.33 -0.71 13.35
CA ALA A 59 -3.19 -0.50 12.46
C ALA A 59 -3.56 0.41 11.26
N TYR A 60 -4.78 0.23 10.73
CA TYR A 60 -5.32 1.08 9.67
C TYR A 60 -5.53 2.53 10.13
N ALA A 61 -6.20 2.74 11.27
CA ALA A 61 -6.43 4.08 11.82
C ALA A 61 -5.11 4.79 12.15
N ASP A 62 -4.18 4.11 12.83
CA ASP A 62 -2.86 4.65 13.18
C ASP A 62 -2.04 4.99 11.93
N TRP A 63 -2.20 4.23 10.84
CA TRP A 63 -1.54 4.53 9.56
C TRP A 63 -2.14 5.79 8.91
N LEU A 64 -3.47 5.88 8.80
CA LEU A 64 -4.17 7.06 8.26
C LEU A 64 -3.81 8.33 9.03
N ASP A 65 -3.87 8.28 10.36
CA ASP A 65 -3.54 9.41 11.23
C ASP A 65 -2.07 9.86 11.07
N ARG A 66 -1.16 8.91 10.95
CA ARG A 66 0.28 9.18 10.76
C ARG A 66 0.60 9.81 9.40
N GLU A 67 -0.06 9.34 8.35
CA GLU A 67 0.15 9.85 6.99
C GLU A 67 -0.70 11.10 6.70
N GLY A 68 -1.68 11.41 7.53
CA GLY A 68 -2.58 12.57 7.37
C GLY A 68 -3.54 12.42 6.21
N VAL A 69 -4.03 11.20 5.97
CA VAL A 69 -4.95 10.89 4.86
C VAL A 69 -6.30 10.36 5.36
N SER A 70 -7.31 10.39 4.50
CA SER A 70 -8.66 9.93 4.78
C SER A 70 -9.11 8.89 3.77
N PRO A 71 -9.91 7.90 4.16
CA PRO A 71 -10.49 6.92 3.22
C PRO A 71 -11.40 7.55 2.16
N ASP A 72 -11.89 8.77 2.41
CA ASP A 72 -12.84 9.46 1.52
C ASP A 72 -12.18 10.13 0.31
N THR A 73 -10.86 10.05 0.17
CA THR A 73 -10.12 10.69 -0.93
C THR A 73 -10.13 9.92 -2.26
N ARG A 74 -10.74 8.74 -2.29
CA ARG A 74 -10.77 7.87 -3.47
C ARG A 74 -11.85 8.30 -4.47
N SER A 75 -11.43 8.67 -5.69
CA SER A 75 -12.36 9.04 -6.76
C SER A 75 -13.23 7.86 -7.17
N GLU A 76 -14.50 8.12 -7.46
CA GLU A 76 -15.40 7.11 -8.01
C GLU A 76 -14.95 6.66 -9.40
N VAL A 77 -15.24 5.40 -9.72
CA VAL A 77 -15.02 4.82 -11.05
C VAL A 77 -16.05 5.38 -12.03
N GLN A 78 -15.61 5.80 -13.21
CA GLN A 78 -16.45 6.49 -14.20
C GLN A 78 -16.39 5.87 -15.60
N TYR A 79 -15.34 5.14 -15.95
CA TYR A 79 -15.04 4.73 -17.33
C TYR A 79 -14.99 3.20 -17.47
N ILE A 80 -15.72 2.46 -16.64
CA ILE A 80 -15.91 1.01 -16.74
C ILE A 80 -17.41 0.76 -16.82
N ASP A 81 -17.90 0.32 -17.99
CA ASP A 81 -19.33 0.16 -18.27
C ASP A 81 -19.96 -1.02 -17.52
N ASP A 82 -19.21 -2.10 -17.30
CA ASP A 82 -19.69 -3.25 -16.54
C ASP A 82 -19.70 -2.90 -15.05
N GLU A 83 -20.90 -2.91 -14.45
CA GLU A 83 -21.14 -2.49 -13.06
C GLU A 83 -20.35 -3.32 -12.04
N GLU A 84 -20.23 -4.64 -12.27
CA GLU A 84 -19.49 -5.50 -11.36
C GLU A 84 -18.00 -5.21 -11.45
N CYS A 85 -17.45 -5.04 -12.66
CA CYS A 85 -16.07 -4.64 -12.88
C CYS A 85 -15.79 -3.22 -12.36
N ALA A 86 -16.74 -2.29 -12.50
CA ALA A 86 -16.65 -0.96 -11.90
C ALA A 86 -16.56 -1.03 -10.39
N TYR A 87 -17.37 -1.88 -9.75
CA TYR A 87 -17.29 -2.14 -8.31
C TYR A 87 -15.93 -2.77 -7.93
N VAL A 88 -15.44 -3.76 -8.68
CA VAL A 88 -14.12 -4.38 -8.42
C VAL A 88 -12.99 -3.34 -8.45
N MET A 89 -12.99 -2.45 -9.44
CA MET A 89 -12.02 -1.36 -9.53
C MET A 89 -12.16 -0.38 -8.36
N GLN A 90 -13.39 -0.05 -7.98
CA GLN A 90 -13.65 0.82 -6.84
C GLN A 90 -13.16 0.19 -5.53
N ARG A 91 -13.48 -1.10 -5.32
CA ARG A 91 -13.01 -1.88 -4.16
C ARG A 91 -11.49 -1.91 -4.09
N TYR A 92 -10.82 -2.16 -5.20
CA TYR A 92 -9.37 -2.13 -5.28
C TYR A 92 -8.80 -0.76 -4.82
N ARG A 93 -9.38 0.35 -5.29
CA ARG A 93 -8.95 1.70 -4.89
C ARG A 93 -9.13 1.95 -3.39
N GLU A 94 -10.26 1.53 -2.85
CA GLU A 94 -10.60 1.72 -1.44
C GLU A 94 -9.74 0.85 -0.52
N CYS A 95 -9.33 -0.35 -0.96
CA CYS A 95 -8.49 -1.24 -0.19
C CYS A 95 -7.01 -0.80 -0.13
N HIS A 96 -6.55 0.10 -1.00
CA HIS A 96 -5.15 0.49 -1.11
C HIS A 96 -4.54 0.96 0.22
N ASP A 97 -5.28 1.72 1.02
CA ASP A 97 -4.80 2.21 2.32
C ASP A 97 -4.66 1.08 3.36
N PHE A 98 -5.51 0.04 3.27
CA PHE A 98 -5.32 -1.17 4.06
C PHE A 98 -4.05 -1.93 3.67
N TYR A 99 -3.67 -1.95 2.40
CA TYR A 99 -2.41 -2.57 1.98
C TYR A 99 -1.21 -1.83 2.55
N HIS A 100 -1.25 -0.51 2.61
CA HIS A 100 -0.26 0.30 3.32
C HIS A 100 -0.21 -0.04 4.82
N ALA A 101 -1.35 -0.09 5.49
CA ALA A 101 -1.43 -0.42 6.91
C ALA A 101 -0.90 -1.83 7.18
N LEU A 102 -1.27 -2.80 6.34
CA LEU A 102 -0.84 -4.19 6.45
C LEU A 102 0.69 -4.35 6.27
N THR A 103 1.28 -3.62 5.33
CA THR A 103 2.73 -3.69 5.04
C THR A 103 3.57 -2.73 5.87
N GLY A 104 2.96 -1.68 6.45
CA GLY A 104 3.64 -0.61 7.16
C GLY A 104 4.37 0.39 6.25
N LEU A 105 4.21 0.30 4.93
CA LEU A 105 4.84 1.22 3.98
C LEU A 105 4.23 2.64 4.06
N PRO A 106 5.05 3.71 4.07
CA PRO A 106 4.57 5.10 4.10
C PRO A 106 4.22 5.61 2.70
N ILE A 107 3.49 6.75 2.62
CA ILE A 107 3.11 7.42 1.36
C ILE A 107 4.25 8.20 0.68
N VAL A 108 5.50 8.05 1.12
CA VAL A 108 6.63 8.61 0.38
C VAL A 108 6.85 7.84 -0.93
N ILE A 109 7.43 8.49 -1.95
CA ILE A 109 7.60 7.91 -3.30
C ILE A 109 8.18 6.49 -3.28
N GLU A 110 9.14 6.22 -2.40
CA GLU A 110 9.78 4.91 -2.25
C GLU A 110 8.80 3.85 -1.71
N GLY A 111 7.99 4.20 -0.71
CA GLY A 111 6.97 3.32 -0.13
C GLY A 111 5.81 3.06 -1.09
N GLU A 112 5.36 4.12 -1.80
CA GLU A 112 4.33 4.01 -2.83
C GLU A 112 4.75 3.06 -3.96
N ILE A 113 5.97 3.21 -4.48
CA ILE A 113 6.47 2.34 -5.56
C ILE A 113 6.64 0.91 -5.07
N ALA A 114 7.11 0.71 -3.84
CA ALA A 114 7.22 -0.62 -3.24
C ALA A 114 5.86 -1.30 -3.14
N LEU A 115 4.83 -0.56 -2.67
CA LEU A 115 3.48 -1.08 -2.58
C LEU A 115 2.88 -1.33 -3.97
N LYS A 116 3.07 -0.42 -4.93
CA LYS A 116 2.60 -0.62 -6.31
C LYS A 116 3.24 -1.81 -7.00
N ALA A 117 4.50 -2.12 -6.70
CA ALA A 117 5.14 -3.33 -7.18
C ALA A 117 4.51 -4.61 -6.58
N PHE A 118 4.17 -4.58 -5.28
CA PHE A 118 3.43 -5.65 -4.61
C PHE A 118 2.02 -5.82 -5.22
N GLU A 119 1.28 -4.73 -5.36
CA GLU A 119 -0.06 -4.75 -5.98
C GLU A 119 0.00 -5.28 -7.41
N PHE A 120 0.99 -4.86 -8.20
CA PHE A 120 1.16 -5.37 -9.57
C PHE A 120 1.41 -6.87 -9.59
N ALA A 121 2.30 -7.37 -8.74
CA ALA A 121 2.58 -8.79 -8.65
C ALA A 121 1.35 -9.63 -8.22
N ASN A 122 0.46 -9.06 -7.39
CA ASN A 122 -0.75 -9.74 -6.91
C ASN A 122 -1.94 -9.58 -7.87
N THR A 123 -2.23 -8.35 -8.31
CA THR A 123 -3.46 -8.04 -9.07
C THR A 123 -3.29 -8.03 -10.57
N LEU A 124 -2.07 -7.87 -11.08
CA LEU A 124 -1.71 -7.61 -12.49
C LEU A 124 -2.34 -6.34 -13.09
N LEU A 125 -2.87 -5.42 -12.29
CA LEU A 125 -3.43 -4.18 -12.80
C LEU A 125 -2.32 -3.32 -13.46
N PRO A 126 -2.44 -2.96 -14.76
CA PRO A 126 -1.33 -2.31 -15.49
C PRO A 126 -0.90 -0.97 -14.90
N MET A 127 -1.83 -0.20 -14.34
CA MET A 127 -1.52 1.09 -13.71
C MET A 127 -0.49 0.94 -12.59
N THR A 128 -0.55 -0.15 -11.82
CA THR A 128 0.41 -0.39 -10.73
C THR A 128 1.81 -0.69 -11.28
N GLY A 129 1.90 -1.45 -12.38
CA GLY A 129 3.14 -1.68 -13.10
C GLY A 129 3.70 -0.40 -13.74
N LEU A 130 2.84 0.43 -14.36
CA LEU A 130 3.23 1.73 -14.93
C LEU A 130 3.77 2.70 -13.86
N SER A 131 3.36 2.55 -12.61
CA SER A 131 3.92 3.33 -11.51
C SER A 131 5.42 3.14 -11.33
N MET A 132 6.00 2.06 -11.85
CA MET A 132 7.46 1.82 -11.84
C MET A 132 8.24 2.87 -12.64
N PHE A 133 7.64 3.60 -13.58
CA PHE A 133 8.30 4.74 -14.23
C PHE A 133 8.70 5.84 -13.24
N ALA A 134 8.04 5.92 -12.08
CA ALA A 134 8.43 6.86 -11.03
C ALA A 134 9.79 6.51 -10.35
N LEU A 135 10.35 5.31 -10.58
CA LEU A 135 11.74 4.97 -10.19
C LEU A 135 12.77 5.96 -10.76
N THR A 136 12.49 6.53 -11.94
CA THR A 136 13.36 7.53 -12.56
C THR A 136 13.47 8.83 -11.76
N LYS A 137 12.45 9.14 -10.94
CA LYS A 137 12.40 10.33 -10.07
C LYS A 137 13.03 10.11 -8.69
N MET A 138 13.36 8.87 -8.36
CA MET A 138 13.97 8.52 -7.07
C MET A 138 15.47 8.86 -7.04
N LYS A 139 15.95 9.19 -5.84
CA LYS A 139 17.40 9.37 -5.58
C LYS A 139 18.14 8.04 -5.76
N PRO A 140 19.46 8.07 -6.07
CA PRO A 140 20.23 6.84 -6.26
C PRO A 140 20.14 5.84 -5.11
N GLU A 141 20.20 6.32 -3.86
CA GLU A 141 20.09 5.46 -2.68
C GLU A 141 18.70 4.85 -2.51
N GLU A 142 17.64 5.60 -2.86
CA GLU A 142 16.25 5.11 -2.81
C GLU A 142 16.06 4.02 -3.88
N ARG A 143 16.56 4.24 -5.11
CA ARG A 143 16.56 3.21 -6.17
C ARG A 143 17.34 1.96 -5.76
N LYS A 144 18.53 2.16 -5.15
CA LYS A 144 19.31 1.01 -4.65
C LYS A 144 18.49 0.19 -3.66
N ARG A 145 17.87 0.82 -2.66
CA ARG A 145 17.02 0.12 -1.69
C ARG A 145 15.83 -0.57 -2.35
N PHE A 146 15.20 0.09 -3.33
CA PHE A 146 14.12 -0.56 -4.08
C PHE A 146 14.60 -1.87 -4.72
N PHE A 147 15.69 -1.85 -5.49
CA PHE A 147 16.17 -3.05 -6.17
C PHE A 147 16.75 -4.13 -5.25
N THR A 148 17.26 -3.75 -4.07
CA THR A 148 17.90 -4.72 -3.15
C THR A 148 16.99 -5.20 -2.03
N ILE A 149 15.91 -4.47 -1.68
CA ILE A 149 15.04 -4.78 -0.54
C ILE A 149 13.59 -4.86 -0.99
N TYR A 150 13.00 -3.73 -1.44
CA TYR A 150 11.57 -3.61 -1.62
C TYR A 150 11.03 -4.28 -2.88
N GLY A 151 11.75 -4.24 -3.98
CA GLY A 151 11.37 -4.92 -5.23
C GLY A 151 11.36 -6.44 -5.07
N PRO A 152 12.45 -7.08 -4.57
CA PRO A 152 12.43 -8.50 -4.25
C PRO A 152 11.33 -8.89 -3.26
N TRP A 153 11.13 -8.09 -2.20
CA TRP A 153 10.04 -8.30 -1.25
C TRP A 153 8.68 -8.24 -1.93
N ALA A 154 8.43 -7.22 -2.75
CA ALA A 154 7.17 -6.99 -3.43
C ALA A 154 6.81 -8.14 -4.38
N ILE A 155 7.79 -8.62 -5.17
CA ILE A 155 7.60 -9.74 -6.10
C ILE A 155 7.34 -11.03 -5.32
N LYS A 156 8.18 -11.36 -4.33
CA LYS A 156 8.03 -12.56 -3.51
C LYS A 156 6.65 -12.62 -2.86
N ASN A 157 6.27 -11.54 -2.18
CA ASN A 157 5.03 -11.51 -1.44
C ASN A 157 3.81 -11.34 -2.34
N GLY A 158 3.88 -10.50 -3.38
CA GLY A 158 2.74 -10.28 -4.28
C GLY A 158 2.36 -11.53 -5.08
N LEU A 159 3.36 -12.32 -5.54
CA LEU A 159 3.11 -13.59 -6.23
C LEU A 159 2.79 -14.74 -5.28
N GLY A 160 3.33 -14.72 -4.06
CA GLY A 160 3.23 -15.83 -3.12
C GLY A 160 2.05 -15.76 -2.16
N CYS A 161 1.45 -14.59 -1.98
CA CYS A 161 0.32 -14.42 -1.06
C CYS A 161 -1.03 -14.71 -1.74
N LYS A 162 -2.07 -14.85 -0.92
CA LYS A 162 -3.44 -14.91 -1.41
C LYS A 162 -3.82 -13.61 -2.12
N GLU A 163 -4.82 -13.67 -3.00
CA GLU A 163 -5.38 -12.48 -3.65
C GLU A 163 -5.94 -11.50 -2.61
N VAL A 164 -5.25 -10.39 -2.38
CA VAL A 164 -5.60 -9.43 -1.31
C VAL A 164 -6.93 -8.72 -1.54
N ILE A 165 -7.43 -8.73 -2.78
CA ILE A 165 -8.76 -8.20 -3.10
C ILE A 165 -9.90 -9.00 -2.43
N ASN A 166 -9.64 -10.26 -2.05
CA ASN A 166 -10.59 -11.15 -1.41
C ASN A 166 -10.68 -10.96 0.11
N VAL A 167 -9.94 -10.00 0.68
CA VAL A 167 -10.06 -9.70 2.10
C VAL A 167 -11.33 -8.89 2.36
N TYR A 168 -12.20 -9.40 3.21
CA TYR A 168 -13.39 -8.68 3.68
C TYR A 168 -12.97 -7.80 4.87
N TRP A 169 -12.38 -6.64 4.57
CA TRP A 169 -11.75 -5.75 5.56
C TRP A 169 -12.67 -5.39 6.71
N GLU A 170 -13.95 -5.21 6.41
CA GLU A 170 -14.98 -4.83 7.37
C GLU A 170 -15.22 -5.92 8.44
N GLU A 171 -14.88 -7.17 8.15
CA GLU A 171 -15.06 -8.31 9.06
C GLU A 171 -13.79 -8.65 9.86
N VAL A 172 -12.62 -8.16 9.43
CA VAL A 172 -11.33 -8.52 10.05
C VAL A 172 -10.74 -7.38 10.89
N LEU A 173 -11.49 -6.31 11.16
CA LEU A 173 -11.00 -5.12 11.86
C LEU A 173 -10.50 -5.42 13.27
N GLU A 174 -11.11 -6.37 13.97
CA GLU A 174 -10.72 -6.77 15.34
C GLU A 174 -9.66 -7.89 15.36
N GLN A 175 -9.38 -8.50 14.20
CA GLN A 175 -8.38 -9.55 14.07
C GLN A 175 -6.97 -9.00 14.32
N ASP A 176 -6.10 -9.82 14.89
CA ASP A 176 -4.67 -9.50 15.03
C ASP A 176 -4.02 -9.37 13.65
N VAL A 177 -3.28 -8.29 13.43
CA VAL A 177 -2.70 -7.95 12.14
C VAL A 177 -1.58 -8.92 11.71
N GLU A 178 -0.83 -9.49 12.67
CA GLU A 178 0.19 -10.48 12.36
C GLU A 178 -0.44 -11.83 12.00
N VAL A 179 -1.57 -12.18 12.64
CA VAL A 179 -2.35 -13.37 12.27
C VAL A 179 -2.88 -13.22 10.85
N LEU A 180 -3.48 -12.07 10.51
CA LEU A 180 -3.97 -11.82 9.15
C LEU A 180 -2.83 -11.88 8.11
N ARG A 181 -1.66 -11.30 8.40
CA ARG A 181 -0.47 -11.42 7.52
C ARG A 181 -0.09 -12.87 7.28
N GLY A 182 -0.04 -13.67 8.35
CA GLY A 182 0.26 -15.12 8.27
C GLY A 182 -0.75 -15.88 7.40
N GLU A 183 -2.05 -15.62 7.57
CA GLU A 183 -3.13 -16.22 6.79
C GLU A 183 -3.07 -15.86 5.30
N LEU A 184 -2.67 -14.63 5.00
CA LEU A 184 -2.48 -14.15 3.63
C LEU A 184 -1.16 -14.63 3.01
N GLY A 185 -0.17 -15.01 3.82
CA GLY A 185 1.18 -15.33 3.36
C GLY A 185 2.02 -14.09 3.07
N ILE A 186 1.79 -12.99 3.78
CA ILE A 186 2.50 -11.71 3.59
C ILE A 186 3.54 -11.53 4.70
N GLU A 187 4.79 -11.41 4.34
CA GLU A 187 5.86 -10.98 5.24
C GLU A 187 5.94 -9.46 5.28
N LYS A 188 6.00 -8.88 6.47
CA LYS A 188 6.19 -7.43 6.61
C LYS A 188 7.56 -7.04 6.07
N PRO A 189 7.68 -6.00 5.21
CA PRO A 189 8.97 -5.53 4.73
C PRO A 189 9.78 -4.86 5.85
N VAL A 190 11.09 -4.69 5.61
CA VAL A 190 11.93 -3.87 6.49
C VAL A 190 11.34 -2.46 6.59
N ASP A 191 11.26 -1.92 7.81
CA ASP A 191 10.64 -0.61 8.05
C ASP A 191 11.41 0.52 7.35
N LEU A 192 10.80 1.12 6.34
CA LEU A 192 11.38 2.20 5.55
C LEU A 192 11.60 3.48 6.37
N ARG A 193 10.73 3.73 7.37
CA ARG A 193 10.87 4.91 8.24
C ARG A 193 12.11 4.79 9.12
N ASP A 194 12.37 3.60 9.64
CA ASP A 194 13.56 3.33 10.45
C ASP A 194 14.85 3.45 9.63
N ILE A 195 14.87 2.91 8.41
CA ILE A 195 16.02 3.08 7.50
C ILE A 195 16.27 4.56 7.26
N ARG A 196 15.25 5.32 6.88
CA ARG A 196 15.36 6.76 6.59
C ARG A 196 15.77 7.57 7.82
N LYS A 197 15.28 7.20 9.01
CA LYS A 197 15.67 7.83 10.28
C LYS A 197 17.17 7.64 10.56
N ARG A 198 17.65 6.40 10.44
CA ARG A 198 19.08 6.07 10.63
C ARG A 198 19.97 6.80 9.62
N GLU A 199 19.59 6.86 8.35
CA GLU A 199 20.32 7.57 7.32
C GLU A 199 20.37 9.09 7.57
N ARG A 200 19.26 9.69 7.98
CA ARG A 200 19.24 11.12 8.35
C ARG A 200 20.16 11.40 9.53
N ALA A 201 20.13 10.57 10.57
CA ALA A 201 21.01 10.70 11.73
C ALA A 201 22.48 10.59 11.34
N ARG A 202 22.84 9.59 10.49
CA ARG A 202 24.20 9.44 9.97
C ARG A 202 24.66 10.66 9.19
N LYS A 203 23.85 11.14 8.23
CA LYS A 203 24.20 12.34 7.42
C LYS A 203 24.35 13.59 8.28
N LYS A 204 23.56 13.73 9.33
CA LYS A 204 23.68 14.83 10.30
C LYS A 204 25.00 14.74 11.05
N ALA A 205 25.35 13.58 11.58
CA ALA A 205 26.61 13.36 12.31
C ALA A 205 27.84 13.59 11.41
N GLU A 206 27.80 13.12 10.16
CA GLU A 206 28.86 13.35 9.17
C GLU A 206 29.06 14.86 8.87
N LYS A 207 27.95 15.60 8.74
CA LYS A 207 27.99 17.05 8.53
C LYS A 207 28.56 17.78 9.73
N GLU A 208 28.16 17.44 10.94
CA GLU A 208 28.68 18.03 12.18
C GLU A 208 30.20 17.74 12.37
N ALA A 209 30.60 16.50 12.06
CA ALA A 209 32.01 16.12 12.11
C ALA A 209 32.87 16.93 11.12
N LYS A 210 32.37 17.15 9.90
CA LYS A 210 33.05 17.99 8.90
C LYS A 210 33.20 19.45 9.35
N ILE A 211 32.15 20.04 9.94
CA ILE A 211 32.18 21.40 10.47
C ILE A 211 33.22 21.49 11.56
N ARG A 212 33.23 20.59 12.56
CA ARG A 212 34.24 20.59 13.63
C ARG A 212 35.66 20.44 13.11
N ALA A 213 35.84 19.61 12.07
CA ALA A 213 37.16 19.44 11.46
C ALA A 213 37.66 20.75 10.77
N VAL A 214 36.75 21.49 10.10
CA VAL A 214 37.09 22.79 9.49
C VAL A 214 37.43 23.84 10.57
N ASP A 215 36.58 23.91 11.62
CA ASP A 215 36.80 24.84 12.73
C ASP A 215 38.14 24.57 13.45
N SER A 216 38.53 23.29 13.59
CA SER A 216 39.79 22.88 14.23
C SER A 216 41.03 23.20 13.39
N LEU A 217 40.87 23.35 12.07
CA LEU A 217 41.96 23.70 11.15
C LEU A 217 42.18 25.23 11.01
N GLY A 218 41.34 26.05 11.67
CA GLY A 218 41.52 27.52 11.68
C GLY A 218 41.40 28.18 10.30
N ILE A 219 40.74 27.51 9.35
CA ILE A 219 40.50 28.02 7.99
C ILE A 219 39.19 28.81 8.02
N ASN A 220 39.31 30.12 8.31
CA ASN A 220 38.26 31.11 8.06
C ASN A 220 38.44 31.69 6.66
#